data_60c2a07e9b55878d32ce426c9ce51d17
#
_entry.id   60c2a07e9b55878d32ce426c9ce51d17
#
_cell.length_a   1.000
_cell.length_b   1.000
_cell.length_c   1.000
_cell.angle_alpha   90.00
_cell.angle_beta   90.00
_cell.angle_gamma   90.00
#
_symmetry.space_group_name_H-M   'P 1'
#
loop_
_entity.id
_entity.type
_entity.pdbx_description
1 polymer ?
#
loop_
_entity_poly.entity_id
_entity_poly.type
_entity_poly.pdbx_seq_one_letter_code
_entity_poly.pdbx_strand_id
1 'polypeptide(L)'
;MGNAENKPNGDIEGNKDSQSDQSVNEAKDRAAFEKAIKNGENPLKTTDVPRWEDQVGVSRIVNRRVFELAPLPTPADVLTDMPLSEHNQDLVERSRDEIRACLYGQDDRLLVIVGPCSVHDPKAALDYAHRLAALKDELDDQLLIVMRVYFEKPRTTVGWKGLINDPDIDGSHNINKGLLLARKTLLGVLDAGLAAATEFLEPTSPQYISDAVSWGAIGARNTESQIHRQLASGLSMPVGFKNATDGSVKAAIDGCYTAGQQHTFFGIDHLARASAVETLGNPDCHVVLRGSSHGPNYDTESVQVAMDAVRGEMPAESAAAHGLVIDCSHGNSGKDEVRQAQVVRDLASRLADGEQDIVGLMMESFIKGGNQPAAPLAQLEYGKSITDKCISWPETEKLLRELAQAVSARRWK
;
A
#
# COMPACT_ATOMS: atom_id res chain seq x y z
N MET A 1 41.64 37.25 52.02
CA MET A 1 40.81 38.42 52.25
C MET A 1 39.85 38.49 51.06
N GLY A 2 38.68 38.11 51.21
CA GLY A 2 37.37 38.61 51.30
C GLY A 2 36.34 37.54 50.96
N ASN A 3 35.41 37.45 51.81
CA ASN A 3 34.33 36.47 52.01
C ASN A 3 33.40 36.25 50.80
N ALA A 4 33.03 34.99 50.62
CA ALA A 4 31.87 34.52 49.89
C ALA A 4 30.68 34.44 50.84
N GLU A 5 29.58 35.11 50.54
CA GLU A 5 28.28 34.93 51.21
C GLU A 5 27.41 33.94 50.43
N ASN A 6 26.94 32.95 51.14
CA ASN A 6 25.89 32.00 50.81
C ASN A 6 24.54 32.68 50.71
N LYS A 7 23.69 32.35 49.69
CA LYS A 7 22.23 32.49 49.71
C LYS A 7 21.52 31.21 49.31
N PRO A 8 20.34 30.95 49.87
CA PRO A 8 19.78 29.60 49.97
C PRO A 8 18.90 29.18 48.81
N ASN A 9 18.71 27.87 48.69
CA ASN A 9 17.81 27.14 47.83
C ASN A 9 16.40 27.73 47.74
N GLY A 10 15.93 28.02 46.53
CA GLY A 10 14.53 28.23 46.23
C GLY A 10 13.94 26.96 45.68
N ASP A 11 12.92 26.44 46.33
CA ASP A 11 12.15 25.27 45.97
C ASP A 11 11.52 25.42 44.57
N ILE A 12 11.82 24.47 43.69
CA ILE A 12 11.12 24.32 42.42
C ILE A 12 9.87 23.47 42.73
N GLU A 13 8.75 24.14 43.02
CA GLU A 13 7.44 23.49 42.95
C GLU A 13 7.14 23.12 41.51
N GLY A 14 7.05 21.81 41.25
CA GLY A 14 6.84 21.24 39.95
C GLY A 14 5.46 21.56 39.38
N ASN A 15 5.49 22.02 38.16
CA ASN A 15 4.38 22.31 37.28
C ASN A 15 3.61 21.01 36.92
N LYS A 16 2.73 20.53 37.81
CA LYS A 16 1.85 19.37 37.58
C LYS A 16 0.54 19.75 36.85
N ASP A 17 0.22 21.02 36.72
CA ASP A 17 -1.04 21.48 36.11
C ASP A 17 -0.94 21.59 34.58
N SER A 18 0.26 21.72 34.01
CA SER A 18 0.44 21.83 32.53
C SER A 18 0.27 20.54 31.76
N GLN A 19 0.51 19.38 32.39
CA GLN A 19 0.35 18.09 31.73
C GLN A 19 -1.11 17.60 31.65
N SER A 20 -1.94 17.97 32.63
CA SER A 20 -3.37 17.65 32.64
C SER A 20 -4.15 18.48 31.62
N ASP A 21 -3.77 19.72 31.40
CA ASP A 21 -4.41 20.61 30.43
C ASP A 21 -4.05 20.26 28.98
N GLN A 22 -2.82 19.79 28.72
CA GLN A 22 -2.43 19.30 27.41
C GLN A 22 -3.20 18.04 27.02
N SER A 23 -3.30 17.04 27.90
CA SER A 23 -4.01 15.79 27.63
C SER A 23 -5.52 15.98 27.43
N VAL A 24 -6.13 16.94 28.10
CA VAL A 24 -7.56 17.30 27.94
C VAL A 24 -7.81 18.03 26.63
N ASN A 25 -6.87 18.88 26.20
CA ASN A 25 -6.97 19.59 24.93
C ASN A 25 -6.75 18.61 23.75
N GLU A 26 -5.76 17.75 23.82
CA GLU A 26 -5.52 16.69 22.81
C GLU A 26 -6.73 15.75 22.63
N ALA A 27 -7.41 15.38 23.73
CA ALA A 27 -8.62 14.55 23.66
C ALA A 27 -9.82 15.31 23.03
N LYS A 28 -9.96 16.60 23.28
CA LYS A 28 -10.99 17.44 22.67
C LYS A 28 -10.73 17.68 21.20
N ASP A 29 -9.49 17.92 20.82
CA ASP A 29 -9.09 18.15 19.44
C ASP A 29 -9.25 16.87 18.61
N ARG A 30 -8.94 15.72 19.20
CA ARG A 30 -9.17 14.41 18.57
C ARG A 30 -10.67 14.12 18.35
N ALA A 31 -11.53 14.43 19.32
CA ALA A 31 -12.97 14.25 19.16
C ALA A 31 -13.57 15.21 18.11
N ALA A 32 -13.08 16.45 18.05
CA ALA A 32 -13.47 17.43 17.03
C ALA A 32 -13.02 17.00 15.63
N PHE A 33 -11.80 16.45 15.51
CA PHE A 33 -11.24 15.90 14.30
C PHE A 33 -12.07 14.71 13.77
N GLU A 34 -12.40 13.75 14.65
CA GLU A 34 -13.24 12.60 14.28
C GLU A 34 -14.65 13.02 13.84
N LYS A 35 -15.21 14.07 14.48
CA LYS A 35 -16.52 14.60 14.11
C LYS A 35 -16.48 15.30 12.75
N ALA A 36 -15.45 16.06 12.46
CA ALA A 36 -15.26 16.73 11.17
C ALA A 36 -15.12 15.71 10.03
N ILE A 37 -14.30 14.65 10.20
CA ILE A 37 -14.19 13.54 9.24
C ILE A 37 -15.57 12.93 8.97
N LYS A 38 -16.35 12.68 10.03
CA LYS A 38 -17.68 12.05 9.92
C LYS A 38 -18.68 12.91 9.16
N ASN A 39 -18.52 14.24 9.22
CA ASN A 39 -19.36 15.22 8.54
C ASN A 39 -18.86 15.56 7.12
N GLY A 40 -17.70 15.02 6.68
CA GLY A 40 -17.09 15.40 5.41
C GLY A 40 -16.46 16.79 5.40
N GLU A 41 -16.24 17.39 6.57
CA GLU A 41 -15.56 18.67 6.73
C GLU A 41 -14.04 18.45 6.77
N ASN A 42 -13.26 19.44 6.30
CA ASN A 42 -11.81 19.40 6.50
C ASN A 42 -11.50 19.70 7.98
N PRO A 43 -11.05 18.71 8.79
CA PRO A 43 -10.75 18.93 10.19
C PRO A 43 -9.49 19.77 10.41
N LEU A 44 -8.61 19.80 9.43
CA LEU A 44 -7.40 20.61 9.44
C LEU A 44 -7.77 21.97 8.87
N LYS A 45 -8.15 22.91 9.73
CA LYS A 45 -8.38 24.29 9.32
C LYS A 45 -7.05 24.89 8.88
N THR A 46 -6.79 24.84 7.58
CA THR A 46 -5.78 25.71 6.99
C THR A 46 -6.29 27.14 7.09
N THR A 47 -5.83 27.84 8.12
CA THR A 47 -6.13 29.25 8.32
C THR A 47 -5.63 30.03 7.10
N ASP A 48 -6.53 30.78 6.47
CA ASP A 48 -6.27 31.93 5.62
C ASP A 48 -5.11 31.82 4.62
N VAL A 49 -5.05 30.72 3.85
CA VAL A 49 -4.27 30.76 2.62
C VAL A 49 -5.10 31.56 1.62
N PRO A 50 -4.64 32.75 1.18
CA PRO A 50 -5.32 33.51 0.14
C PRO A 50 -5.55 32.61 -1.08
N ARG A 51 -6.74 32.64 -1.67
CA ARG A 51 -6.98 31.89 -2.91
C ARG A 51 -5.91 32.31 -3.92
N TRP A 52 -5.36 31.35 -4.65
CA TRP A 52 -4.31 31.64 -5.63
C TRP A 52 -4.73 32.73 -6.65
N GLU A 53 -6.04 32.85 -6.93
CA GLU A 53 -6.65 33.89 -7.74
C GLU A 53 -6.41 35.29 -7.20
N ASP A 54 -6.35 35.42 -5.86
CA ASP A 54 -6.05 36.68 -5.17
C ASP A 54 -4.56 37.02 -5.20
N GLN A 55 -3.70 35.99 -5.43
CA GLN A 55 -2.24 36.15 -5.43
C GLN A 55 -1.66 36.40 -6.83
N VAL A 56 -2.24 35.83 -7.90
CA VAL A 56 -1.61 35.76 -9.22
C VAL A 56 -2.44 36.42 -10.33
N GLY A 57 -3.65 36.86 -10.07
CA GLY A 57 -4.59 37.37 -11.08
C GLY A 57 -5.00 36.28 -12.08
N VAL A 58 -6.18 36.40 -12.69
CA VAL A 58 -6.70 35.43 -13.65
C VAL A 58 -5.84 35.44 -14.90
N SER A 59 -5.07 34.37 -15.14
CA SER A 59 -4.24 34.24 -16.33
C SER A 59 -5.10 33.92 -17.56
N ARG A 60 -4.85 34.62 -18.68
CA ARG A 60 -5.45 34.32 -19.96
C ARG A 60 -4.96 32.99 -20.57
N ILE A 61 -3.87 32.43 -20.06
CA ILE A 61 -3.14 31.32 -20.71
C ILE A 61 -2.95 30.10 -19.79
N VAL A 62 -2.99 30.22 -18.46
CA VAL A 62 -2.85 29.12 -17.49
C VAL A 62 -4.15 28.91 -16.71
N ASN A 63 -4.37 27.68 -16.23
CA ASN A 63 -5.52 27.24 -15.42
C ASN A 63 -6.90 27.45 -16.06
N ARG A 64 -6.98 27.66 -17.36
CA ARG A 64 -8.24 27.91 -18.08
C ARG A 64 -9.26 26.78 -18.02
N ARG A 65 -8.84 25.58 -17.55
CA ARG A 65 -9.66 24.38 -17.38
C ARG A 65 -9.65 23.86 -15.96
N VAL A 66 -9.07 24.60 -15.04
CA VAL A 66 -9.09 24.33 -13.60
C VAL A 66 -10.26 25.11 -13.03
N PHE A 67 -11.20 24.42 -12.40
CA PHE A 67 -12.38 25.02 -11.79
C PHE A 67 -12.06 25.55 -10.39
N GLU A 68 -11.31 24.75 -9.60
CA GLU A 68 -10.97 25.07 -8.22
C GLU A 68 -9.62 24.46 -7.87
N LEU A 69 -8.88 25.13 -6.96
CA LEU A 69 -7.70 24.61 -6.29
C LEU A 69 -7.96 24.71 -4.77
N ALA A 70 -8.23 23.57 -4.15
CA ALA A 70 -8.41 23.48 -2.72
C ALA A 70 -7.13 22.88 -2.08
N PRO A 71 -6.56 23.49 -1.04
CA PRO A 71 -5.41 22.95 -0.34
C PRO A 71 -5.79 21.65 0.38
N LEU A 72 -4.87 20.68 0.33
CA LEU A 72 -4.92 19.46 1.15
C LEU A 72 -4.19 19.71 2.48
N PRO A 73 -4.48 18.94 3.56
CA PRO A 73 -3.66 18.95 4.75
C PRO A 73 -2.22 18.58 4.38
N THR A 74 -1.25 19.08 5.13
CA THR A 74 0.14 18.67 4.91
C THR A 74 0.38 17.23 5.38
N PRO A 75 1.33 16.49 4.81
CA PRO A 75 1.73 15.20 5.37
C PRO A 75 2.07 15.28 6.86
N ALA A 76 2.80 16.32 7.28
CA ALA A 76 3.15 16.53 8.68
C ALA A 76 1.92 16.64 9.60
N ASP A 77 0.88 17.36 9.18
CA ASP A 77 -0.35 17.48 9.96
C ASP A 77 -1.02 16.10 10.12
N VAL A 78 -1.18 15.37 9.01
CA VAL A 78 -1.83 14.05 9.02
C VAL A 78 -1.05 13.04 9.84
N LEU A 79 0.29 13.02 9.74
CA LEU A 79 1.15 12.11 10.50
C LEU A 79 1.16 12.46 12.00
N THR A 80 1.07 13.74 12.34
CA THR A 80 1.00 14.21 13.74
C THR A 80 -0.34 13.87 14.38
N ASP A 81 -1.45 14.06 13.64
CA ASP A 81 -2.79 13.80 14.16
C ASP A 81 -3.13 12.30 14.23
N MET A 82 -2.50 11.49 13.38
CA MET A 82 -2.66 10.03 13.32
C MET A 82 -1.29 9.33 13.29
N PRO A 83 -0.50 9.39 14.36
CA PRO A 83 0.83 8.78 14.40
C PRO A 83 0.75 7.25 14.44
N LEU A 84 1.80 6.59 13.99
CA LEU A 84 2.03 5.18 14.29
C LEU A 84 2.38 5.02 15.77
N SER A 85 1.77 4.03 16.43
CA SER A 85 2.26 3.57 17.72
C SER A 85 3.65 2.92 17.59
N GLU A 86 4.43 2.84 18.67
CA GLU A 86 5.72 2.12 18.67
C GLU A 86 5.52 0.68 18.21
N HIS A 87 4.48 0.00 18.70
CA HIS A 87 4.13 -1.35 18.27
C HIS A 87 3.93 -1.48 16.75
N ASN A 88 3.23 -0.52 16.14
CA ASN A 88 2.98 -0.51 14.71
C ASN A 88 4.24 -0.16 13.90
N GLN A 89 5.12 0.70 14.44
CA GLN A 89 6.42 0.97 13.83
C GLN A 89 7.29 -0.31 13.80
N ASP A 90 7.38 -1.03 14.93
CA ASP A 90 8.10 -2.30 15.03
C ASP A 90 7.51 -3.37 14.08
N LEU A 91 6.18 -3.40 13.94
CA LEU A 91 5.51 -4.31 13.00
C LEU A 91 5.89 -4.00 11.55
N VAL A 92 5.85 -2.72 11.16
CA VAL A 92 6.19 -2.30 9.78
C VAL A 92 7.65 -2.56 9.49
N GLU A 93 8.58 -2.21 10.39
CA GLU A 93 10.01 -2.45 10.23
C GLU A 93 10.30 -3.94 10.06
N ARG A 94 9.86 -4.75 11.01
CA ARG A 94 10.04 -6.22 10.98
C ARG A 94 9.44 -6.82 9.71
N SER A 95 8.23 -6.46 9.33
CA SER A 95 7.58 -7.04 8.16
C SER A 95 8.26 -6.64 6.84
N ARG A 96 8.86 -5.46 6.74
CA ARG A 96 9.70 -5.08 5.59
C ARG A 96 10.93 -5.97 5.48
N ASP A 97 11.59 -6.26 6.61
CA ASP A 97 12.76 -7.13 6.65
C ASP A 97 12.40 -8.59 6.33
N GLU A 98 11.27 -9.09 6.85
CA GLU A 98 10.77 -10.44 6.54
C GLU A 98 10.38 -10.57 5.05
N ILE A 99 9.70 -9.57 4.48
CA ILE A 99 9.38 -9.56 3.05
C ILE A 99 10.66 -9.58 2.22
N ARG A 100 11.65 -8.74 2.59
CA ARG A 100 12.98 -8.75 1.95
C ARG A 100 13.62 -10.13 2.04
N ALA A 101 13.63 -10.75 3.20
CA ALA A 101 14.21 -12.08 3.38
C ALA A 101 13.56 -13.14 2.47
N CYS A 102 12.23 -13.13 2.32
CA CYS A 102 11.52 -13.99 1.36
C CYS A 102 11.94 -13.69 -0.09
N LEU A 103 11.99 -12.42 -0.48
CA LEU A 103 12.35 -12.01 -1.84
C LEU A 103 13.78 -12.40 -2.21
N TYR A 104 14.72 -12.41 -1.25
CA TYR A 104 16.11 -12.82 -1.45
C TYR A 104 16.36 -14.32 -1.21
N GLY A 105 15.32 -15.11 -0.96
CA GLY A 105 15.43 -16.54 -0.69
C GLY A 105 16.14 -16.88 0.63
N GLN A 106 16.23 -15.93 1.56
CA GLN A 106 16.81 -16.10 2.89
C GLN A 106 15.78 -16.63 3.90
N ASP A 107 14.51 -16.48 3.61
CA ASP A 107 13.37 -17.03 4.32
C ASP A 107 12.60 -17.93 3.33
N ASP A 108 12.35 -19.17 3.71
CA ASP A 108 11.70 -20.16 2.86
C ASP A 108 10.18 -20.13 2.91
N ARG A 109 9.59 -19.21 3.69
CA ARG A 109 8.16 -18.93 3.67
C ARG A 109 7.75 -18.37 2.30
N LEU A 110 6.51 -18.62 1.92
CA LEU A 110 5.92 -18.01 0.74
C LEU A 110 5.31 -16.66 1.11
N LEU A 111 5.72 -15.59 0.42
CA LEU A 111 5.07 -14.28 0.55
C LEU A 111 3.66 -14.35 -0.07
N VAL A 112 2.62 -14.05 0.71
CA VAL A 112 1.24 -14.05 0.24
C VAL A 112 0.59 -12.68 0.47
N ILE A 113 0.37 -11.94 -0.63
CA ILE A 113 -0.26 -10.63 -0.62
C ILE A 113 -1.75 -10.80 -0.94
N VAL A 114 -2.63 -10.74 0.06
CA VAL A 114 -4.04 -11.12 -0.07
C VAL A 114 -4.99 -10.09 0.54
N GLY A 115 -6.09 -9.80 -0.15
CA GLY A 115 -7.10 -8.85 0.33
C GLY A 115 -7.93 -8.26 -0.81
N PRO A 116 -8.84 -7.30 -0.53
CA PRO A 116 -9.76 -6.76 -1.52
C PRO A 116 -9.05 -6.16 -2.73
N CYS A 117 -9.69 -6.24 -3.90
CA CYS A 117 -9.21 -5.55 -5.10
C CYS A 117 -9.02 -4.06 -4.83
N SER A 118 -9.95 -3.46 -4.09
CA SER A 118 -9.86 -2.10 -3.55
C SER A 118 -10.64 -1.98 -2.25
N VAL A 119 -10.15 -1.14 -1.35
CA VAL A 119 -10.88 -0.76 -0.13
C VAL A 119 -11.84 0.37 -0.48
N HIS A 120 -13.14 0.11 -0.39
CA HIS A 120 -14.21 1.10 -0.54
C HIS A 120 -15.02 1.29 0.74
N ASP A 121 -15.01 0.29 1.62
CA ASP A 121 -15.63 0.29 2.93
C ASP A 121 -14.56 -0.04 3.99
N PRO A 122 -14.08 0.96 4.76
CA PRO A 122 -13.11 0.74 5.82
C PRO A 122 -13.56 -0.27 6.87
N LYS A 123 -14.87 -0.30 7.20
CA LYS A 123 -15.42 -1.24 8.19
C LYS A 123 -15.31 -2.69 7.71
N ALA A 124 -15.68 -2.94 6.45
CA ALA A 124 -15.58 -4.27 5.87
C ALA A 124 -14.09 -4.69 5.68
N ALA A 125 -13.19 -3.73 5.38
CA ALA A 125 -11.77 -4.00 5.30
C ALA A 125 -11.18 -4.41 6.65
N LEU A 126 -11.58 -3.77 7.76
CA LEU A 126 -11.14 -4.14 9.10
C LEU A 126 -11.74 -5.47 9.58
N ASP A 127 -13.00 -5.79 9.24
CA ASP A 127 -13.57 -7.12 9.48
C ASP A 127 -12.75 -8.20 8.75
N TYR A 128 -12.40 -7.96 7.49
CA TYR A 128 -11.51 -8.85 6.74
C TYR A 128 -10.12 -8.97 7.40
N ALA A 129 -9.54 -7.86 7.86
CA ALA A 129 -8.25 -7.84 8.54
C ALA A 129 -8.24 -8.73 9.79
N HIS A 130 -9.26 -8.63 10.65
CA HIS A 130 -9.35 -9.48 11.86
C HIS A 130 -9.45 -10.97 11.53
N ARG A 131 -10.17 -11.35 10.47
CA ARG A 131 -10.20 -12.74 10.01
C ARG A 131 -8.86 -13.21 9.51
N LEU A 132 -8.17 -12.37 8.73
CA LEU A 132 -6.88 -12.70 8.14
C LEU A 132 -5.78 -12.78 9.20
N ALA A 133 -5.82 -11.92 10.23
CA ALA A 133 -4.87 -11.93 11.34
C ALA A 133 -4.90 -13.26 12.11
N ALA A 134 -6.10 -13.77 12.43
CA ALA A 134 -6.25 -15.05 13.11
C ALA A 134 -5.66 -16.21 12.29
N LEU A 135 -5.86 -16.19 10.97
CA LEU A 135 -5.33 -17.22 10.08
C LEU A 135 -3.82 -17.07 9.84
N LYS A 136 -3.33 -15.81 9.79
CA LYS A 136 -1.89 -15.51 9.68
C LYS A 136 -1.10 -16.17 10.82
N ASP A 137 -1.55 -15.98 12.06
CA ASP A 137 -0.84 -16.55 13.24
C ASP A 137 -0.79 -18.08 13.21
N GLU A 138 -1.80 -18.73 12.63
CA GLU A 138 -1.85 -20.18 12.46
C GLU A 138 -0.87 -20.69 11.38
N LEU A 139 -0.65 -19.90 10.32
CA LEU A 139 0.12 -20.29 9.13
C LEU A 139 1.51 -19.63 9.05
N ASP A 140 1.96 -18.92 10.09
CA ASP A 140 3.16 -18.10 10.10
C ASP A 140 4.46 -18.86 9.84
N ASP A 141 4.49 -20.18 10.11
CA ASP A 141 5.65 -21.03 9.82
C ASP A 141 5.85 -21.26 8.30
N GLN A 142 4.80 -21.20 7.49
CA GLN A 142 4.84 -21.47 6.06
C GLN A 142 4.60 -20.25 5.19
N LEU A 143 3.76 -19.31 5.64
CA LEU A 143 3.32 -18.17 4.86
C LEU A 143 3.65 -16.86 5.55
N LEU A 144 4.25 -15.94 4.81
CA LEU A 144 4.33 -14.53 5.20
C LEU A 144 3.13 -13.79 4.60
N ILE A 145 2.08 -13.62 5.41
CA ILE A 145 0.82 -13.02 4.95
C ILE A 145 0.84 -11.50 5.12
N VAL A 146 0.60 -10.79 4.01
CA VAL A 146 0.50 -9.32 3.94
C VAL A 146 -0.87 -8.95 3.38
N MET A 147 -1.61 -8.04 4.05
CA MET A 147 -2.93 -7.64 3.59
C MET A 147 -2.87 -6.61 2.47
N ARG A 148 -3.59 -6.85 1.37
CA ARG A 148 -3.84 -5.83 0.34
C ARG A 148 -4.78 -4.76 0.87
N VAL A 149 -4.32 -3.50 0.87
CA VAL A 149 -5.07 -2.31 1.31
C VAL A 149 -4.94 -1.25 0.22
N TYR A 150 -5.59 -1.47 -0.91
CA TYR A 150 -5.49 -0.63 -2.10
C TYR A 150 -6.56 0.45 -2.09
N PHE A 151 -6.15 1.71 -2.04
CA PHE A 151 -7.03 2.88 -1.96
C PHE A 151 -7.20 3.61 -3.28
N GLU A 152 -6.29 3.39 -4.21
CA GLU A 152 -6.24 4.06 -5.51
C GLU A 152 -6.43 3.02 -6.62
N LYS A 153 -7.20 3.36 -7.63
CA LYS A 153 -7.49 2.43 -8.74
C LYS A 153 -7.23 3.10 -10.09
N PRO A 154 -6.28 2.55 -10.88
CA PRO A 154 -6.07 3.05 -12.24
C PRO A 154 -7.27 2.71 -13.10
N ARG A 155 -7.85 3.70 -13.77
CA ARG A 155 -8.99 3.53 -14.68
C ARG A 155 -8.55 3.77 -16.11
N THR A 156 -8.92 2.84 -16.99
CA THR A 156 -8.62 2.98 -18.43
C THR A 156 -9.49 4.06 -19.06
N THR A 157 -10.71 4.23 -18.55
CA THR A 157 -11.66 5.25 -18.96
C THR A 157 -12.19 6.01 -17.74
N VAL A 158 -13.49 6.11 -17.55
CA VAL A 158 -14.13 6.69 -16.38
C VAL A 158 -14.48 5.63 -15.34
N GLY A 159 -14.70 6.04 -14.08
CA GLY A 159 -15.13 5.18 -13.00
C GLY A 159 -14.57 5.63 -11.65
N TRP A 160 -15.02 5.00 -10.57
CA TRP A 160 -14.53 5.28 -9.23
C TRP A 160 -13.01 5.08 -9.13
N LYS A 161 -12.30 6.12 -8.69
CA LYS A 161 -10.83 6.17 -8.66
C LYS A 161 -10.20 5.63 -7.36
N GLY A 162 -11.02 5.26 -6.38
CA GLY A 162 -10.56 4.75 -5.11
C GLY A 162 -11.00 5.59 -3.92
N LEU A 163 -10.76 5.05 -2.70
CA LEU A 163 -11.20 5.66 -1.46
C LEU A 163 -10.60 7.06 -1.22
N ILE A 164 -9.34 7.27 -1.61
CA ILE A 164 -8.70 8.58 -1.44
C ILE A 164 -9.39 9.62 -2.31
N ASN A 165 -9.73 9.28 -3.56
CA ASN A 165 -10.26 10.24 -4.51
C ASN A 165 -11.76 10.51 -4.36
N ASP A 166 -12.55 9.50 -3.94
CA ASP A 166 -14.01 9.60 -3.81
C ASP A 166 -14.50 8.63 -2.73
N PRO A 167 -14.34 9.01 -1.44
CA PRO A 167 -14.61 8.13 -0.30
C PRO A 167 -16.08 7.78 -0.12
N ASP A 168 -17.01 8.63 -0.58
CA ASP A 168 -18.45 8.44 -0.45
C ASP A 168 -19.09 7.73 -1.65
N ILE A 169 -18.32 7.52 -2.73
CA ILE A 169 -18.75 6.87 -3.99
C ILE A 169 -19.97 7.59 -4.60
N ASP A 170 -19.99 8.91 -4.48
CA ASP A 170 -21.09 9.77 -4.93
C ASP A 170 -20.63 10.86 -5.92
N GLY A 171 -19.33 10.87 -6.29
CA GLY A 171 -18.73 11.85 -7.16
C GLY A 171 -18.43 13.20 -6.50
N SER A 172 -18.53 13.30 -5.18
CA SER A 172 -18.15 14.51 -4.42
C SER A 172 -16.64 14.76 -4.42
N HIS A 173 -15.84 13.71 -4.64
CA HIS A 173 -14.38 13.76 -4.71
C HIS A 173 -13.72 14.43 -3.49
N ASN A 174 -14.23 14.16 -2.29
CA ASN A 174 -13.68 14.70 -1.04
C ASN A 174 -12.34 14.03 -0.69
N ILE A 175 -11.25 14.49 -1.35
CA ILE A 175 -9.90 13.92 -1.20
C ILE A 175 -9.39 14.08 0.24
N ASN A 176 -9.69 15.19 0.92
CA ASN A 176 -9.32 15.40 2.32
C ASN A 176 -9.84 14.28 3.21
N LYS A 177 -11.14 13.98 3.11
CA LYS A 177 -11.77 12.86 3.82
C LYS A 177 -11.16 11.53 3.42
N GLY A 178 -10.91 11.34 2.13
CA GLY A 178 -10.33 10.11 1.58
C GLY A 178 -8.94 9.80 2.14
N LEU A 179 -8.05 10.79 2.20
CA LEU A 179 -6.70 10.64 2.78
C LEU A 179 -6.75 10.21 4.24
N LEU A 180 -7.59 10.87 5.04
CA LEU A 180 -7.74 10.56 6.47
C LEU A 180 -8.33 9.16 6.69
N LEU A 181 -9.33 8.77 5.89
CA LEU A 181 -9.92 7.43 5.93
C LEU A 181 -8.91 6.35 5.52
N ALA A 182 -8.11 6.61 4.49
CA ALA A 182 -7.07 5.69 4.04
C ALA A 182 -6.04 5.45 5.15
N ARG A 183 -5.51 6.52 5.75
CA ARG A 183 -4.57 6.39 6.86
C ARG A 183 -5.19 5.68 8.06
N LYS A 184 -6.39 6.07 8.49
CA LYS A 184 -7.10 5.41 9.60
C LYS A 184 -7.31 3.91 9.34
N THR A 185 -7.60 3.54 8.11
CA THR A 185 -7.76 2.13 7.73
C THR A 185 -6.44 1.37 7.84
N LEU A 186 -5.33 1.96 7.37
CA LEU A 186 -4.00 1.35 7.51
C LEU A 186 -3.64 1.13 8.98
N LEU A 187 -3.82 2.15 9.83
CA LEU A 187 -3.56 2.02 11.25
C LEU A 187 -4.38 0.88 11.87
N GLY A 188 -5.67 0.78 11.53
CA GLY A 188 -6.52 -0.31 12.01
C GLY A 188 -6.12 -1.69 11.50
N VAL A 189 -5.53 -1.81 10.32
CA VAL A 189 -4.94 -3.07 9.80
C VAL A 189 -3.69 -3.45 10.60
N LEU A 190 -2.82 -2.47 10.88
CA LEU A 190 -1.64 -2.68 11.72
C LEU A 190 -2.03 -3.04 13.16
N ASP A 191 -3.04 -2.37 13.73
CA ASP A 191 -3.58 -2.68 15.08
C ASP A 191 -4.15 -4.12 15.16
N ALA A 192 -4.62 -4.67 14.04
CA ALA A 192 -5.01 -6.08 13.93
C ALA A 192 -3.80 -7.04 13.82
N GLY A 193 -2.56 -6.55 13.81
CA GLY A 193 -1.34 -7.34 13.72
C GLY A 193 -0.94 -7.76 12.30
N LEU A 194 -1.45 -7.06 11.27
CA LEU A 194 -1.15 -7.37 9.87
C LEU A 194 -0.27 -6.30 9.22
N ALA A 195 0.74 -6.75 8.48
CA ALA A 195 1.46 -5.94 7.52
C ALA A 195 0.53 -5.53 6.36
N ALA A 196 0.69 -4.32 5.84
CA ALA A 196 -0.13 -3.78 4.76
C ALA A 196 0.63 -3.63 3.44
N ALA A 197 -0.05 -3.95 2.34
CA ALA A 197 0.42 -3.74 0.97
C ALA A 197 -0.50 -2.77 0.24
N THR A 198 0.06 -1.83 -0.55
CA THR A 198 -0.74 -0.92 -1.37
C THR A 198 -0.15 -0.71 -2.77
N GLU A 199 -0.94 -0.16 -3.70
CA GLU A 199 -0.46 0.31 -5.00
C GLU A 199 -0.34 1.83 -4.95
N PHE A 200 0.79 2.38 -5.38
CA PHE A 200 1.00 3.81 -5.47
C PHE A 200 0.72 4.30 -6.88
N LEU A 201 -0.28 5.18 -7.03
CA LEU A 201 -0.66 5.81 -8.28
C LEU A 201 -0.35 7.30 -8.28
N GLU A 202 -0.81 8.03 -7.28
CA GLU A 202 -0.53 9.45 -7.15
C GLU A 202 0.88 9.66 -6.59
N PRO A 203 1.72 10.48 -7.22
CA PRO A 203 3.12 10.65 -6.79
C PRO A 203 3.30 11.23 -5.38
N THR A 204 2.27 11.88 -4.86
CA THR A 204 2.30 12.53 -3.54
C THR A 204 1.64 11.72 -2.42
N SER A 205 0.81 10.73 -2.76
CA SER A 205 0.13 9.90 -1.75
C SER A 205 1.08 9.16 -0.80
N PRO A 206 2.27 8.72 -1.22
CA PRO A 206 3.22 8.09 -0.31
C PRO A 206 3.61 8.93 0.90
N GLN A 207 3.67 10.25 0.77
CA GLN A 207 4.02 11.14 1.88
C GLN A 207 3.02 11.08 3.05
N TYR A 208 1.79 10.62 2.80
CA TYR A 208 0.72 10.51 3.79
C TYR A 208 0.57 9.13 4.40
N ILE A 209 1.03 8.07 3.73
CA ILE A 209 0.68 6.69 4.09
C ILE A 209 1.84 5.70 4.07
N SER A 210 2.99 6.02 3.45
CA SER A 210 4.05 5.03 3.23
C SER A 210 4.73 4.54 4.51
N ASP A 211 4.68 5.29 5.59
CA ASP A 211 5.16 4.87 6.91
C ASP A 211 4.39 3.66 7.48
N ALA A 212 3.11 3.47 7.07
CA ALA A 212 2.24 2.38 7.48
C ALA A 212 2.17 1.23 6.46
N VAL A 213 3.04 1.21 5.45
CA VAL A 213 3.04 0.22 4.35
C VAL A 213 4.31 -0.61 4.38
N SER A 214 4.15 -1.93 4.28
CA SER A 214 5.27 -2.88 4.29
C SER A 214 5.65 -3.40 2.90
N TRP A 215 4.75 -3.31 1.91
CA TRP A 215 4.99 -3.69 0.52
C TRP A 215 4.24 -2.76 -0.43
N GLY A 216 4.91 -2.30 -1.47
CA GLY A 216 4.35 -1.42 -2.49
C GLY A 216 4.22 -2.08 -3.85
N ALA A 217 3.24 -1.66 -4.67
CA ALA A 217 3.11 -2.06 -6.07
C ALA A 217 3.17 -0.87 -7.01
N ILE A 218 3.80 -1.07 -8.17
CA ILE A 218 3.61 -0.25 -9.37
C ILE A 218 2.80 -1.08 -10.37
N GLY A 219 1.61 -0.58 -10.70
CA GLY A 219 0.67 -1.28 -11.56
C GLY A 219 1.11 -1.35 -13.01
N ALA A 220 0.56 -2.29 -13.77
CA ALA A 220 0.91 -2.58 -15.16
C ALA A 220 0.78 -1.37 -16.11
N ARG A 221 -0.09 -0.41 -15.80
CA ARG A 221 -0.25 0.83 -16.60
C ARG A 221 0.78 1.89 -16.29
N ASN A 222 1.51 1.75 -15.18
CA ASN A 222 2.47 2.72 -14.65
C ASN A 222 3.92 2.23 -14.67
N THR A 223 4.15 0.96 -15.00
CA THR A 223 5.47 0.33 -15.02
C THR A 223 6.46 1.03 -15.99
N GLU A 224 5.98 1.61 -17.08
CA GLU A 224 6.80 2.37 -18.03
C GLU A 224 6.95 3.86 -17.64
N SER A 225 6.22 4.33 -16.62
CA SER A 225 6.21 5.73 -16.23
C SER A 225 7.49 6.11 -15.49
N GLN A 226 8.22 7.08 -16.02
CA GLN A 226 9.41 7.67 -15.38
C GLN A 226 9.12 8.15 -13.95
N ILE A 227 7.96 8.81 -13.75
CA ILE A 227 7.55 9.33 -12.43
C ILE A 227 7.44 8.20 -11.41
N HIS A 228 6.81 7.07 -11.79
CA HIS A 228 6.62 5.94 -10.87
C HIS A 228 7.92 5.18 -10.60
N ARG A 229 8.84 5.11 -11.57
CA ARG A 229 10.17 4.52 -11.37
C ARG A 229 11.01 5.37 -10.40
N GLN A 230 10.98 6.69 -10.57
CA GLN A 230 11.63 7.63 -9.64
C GLN A 230 11.00 7.56 -8.25
N LEU A 231 9.67 7.52 -8.15
CA LEU A 231 8.95 7.35 -6.89
C LEU A 231 9.42 6.08 -6.17
N ALA A 232 9.43 4.94 -6.86
CA ALA A 232 9.81 3.65 -6.28
C ALA A 232 11.26 3.65 -5.75
N SER A 233 12.17 4.44 -6.37
CA SER A 233 13.56 4.55 -5.92
C SER A 233 13.73 5.15 -4.52
N GLY A 234 12.73 5.87 -4.04
CA GLY A 234 12.73 6.51 -2.72
C GLY A 234 11.83 5.84 -1.68
N LEU A 235 11.07 4.82 -2.06
CA LEU A 235 10.21 4.09 -1.13
C LEU A 235 11.05 3.19 -0.22
N SER A 236 10.70 3.15 1.07
CA SER A 236 11.44 2.43 2.12
C SER A 236 10.98 0.97 2.29
N MET A 237 10.13 0.46 1.40
CA MET A 237 9.66 -0.92 1.40
C MET A 237 9.99 -1.60 0.08
N PRO A 238 9.98 -2.94 0.01
CA PRO A 238 10.02 -3.68 -1.24
C PRO A 238 8.87 -3.27 -2.18
N VAL A 239 9.17 -3.13 -3.49
CA VAL A 239 8.21 -2.67 -4.50
C VAL A 239 8.13 -3.66 -5.66
N GLY A 240 6.92 -4.20 -5.89
CA GLY A 240 6.64 -5.07 -7.02
C GLY A 240 6.23 -4.29 -8.27
N PHE A 241 7.00 -4.41 -9.35
CA PHE A 241 6.66 -3.90 -10.67
C PHE A 241 5.89 -4.96 -11.46
N LYS A 242 4.62 -4.68 -11.78
CA LYS A 242 3.82 -5.60 -12.60
C LYS A 242 4.26 -5.51 -14.07
N ASN A 243 4.34 -6.65 -14.77
CA ASN A 243 4.54 -6.63 -16.22
C ASN A 243 3.45 -5.80 -16.91
N ALA A 244 3.79 -5.20 -18.05
CA ALA A 244 2.88 -4.33 -18.79
C ALA A 244 1.59 -5.07 -19.24
N THR A 245 0.57 -4.32 -19.63
CA THR A 245 -0.76 -4.90 -19.98
C THR A 245 -0.73 -5.76 -21.24
N ASP A 246 0.21 -5.53 -22.13
CA ASP A 246 0.47 -6.37 -23.33
C ASP A 246 1.22 -7.66 -23.02
N GLY A 247 1.75 -7.82 -21.80
CA GLY A 247 2.53 -8.97 -21.34
C GLY A 247 4.02 -8.73 -21.26
N SER A 248 4.53 -7.55 -21.67
CA SER A 248 5.96 -7.24 -21.65
C SER A 248 6.53 -7.30 -20.22
N VAL A 249 7.35 -8.32 -19.94
CA VAL A 249 8.13 -8.47 -18.71
C VAL A 249 9.29 -7.48 -18.70
N LYS A 250 9.84 -7.14 -19.87
CA LYS A 250 10.93 -6.17 -20.04
C LYS A 250 10.63 -4.83 -19.38
N ALA A 251 9.39 -4.34 -19.51
CA ALA A 251 8.98 -3.08 -18.87
C ALA A 251 9.11 -3.11 -17.35
N ALA A 252 8.81 -4.27 -16.71
CA ALA A 252 8.96 -4.45 -15.28
C ALA A 252 10.45 -4.58 -14.87
N ILE A 253 11.25 -5.31 -15.66
CA ILE A 253 12.71 -5.42 -15.44
C ILE A 253 13.36 -4.05 -15.51
N ASP A 254 13.08 -3.26 -16.55
CA ASP A 254 13.56 -1.88 -16.70
C ASP A 254 13.09 -0.99 -15.55
N GLY A 255 11.87 -1.21 -15.07
CA GLY A 255 11.31 -0.52 -13.89
C GLY A 255 12.12 -0.82 -12.63
N CYS A 256 12.38 -2.08 -12.34
CA CYS A 256 13.20 -2.52 -11.21
C CYS A 256 14.64 -1.98 -11.30
N TYR A 257 15.26 -2.11 -12.48
CA TYR A 257 16.62 -1.62 -12.71
C TYR A 257 16.71 -0.10 -12.48
N THR A 258 15.79 0.65 -13.08
CA THR A 258 15.73 2.12 -12.94
C THR A 258 15.48 2.52 -11.49
N ALA A 259 14.49 1.92 -10.82
CA ALA A 259 14.18 2.23 -9.42
C ALA A 259 15.31 1.84 -8.45
N GLY A 260 16.16 0.90 -8.82
CA GLY A 260 17.38 0.56 -8.08
C GLY A 260 18.50 1.62 -8.14
N GLN A 261 18.37 2.64 -9.00
CA GLN A 261 19.38 3.69 -9.16
C GLN A 261 19.02 4.95 -8.37
N GLN A 262 20.01 5.81 -8.17
CA GLN A 262 19.82 7.15 -7.58
C GLN A 262 19.06 8.06 -8.55
N HIS A 263 18.14 8.87 -8.00
CA HIS A 263 17.36 9.84 -8.77
C HIS A 263 17.25 11.18 -8.07
N THR A 264 17.06 12.23 -8.88
CA THR A 264 16.65 13.55 -8.41
C THR A 264 15.44 13.99 -9.22
N PHE A 265 14.33 14.32 -8.56
CA PHE A 265 13.06 14.65 -9.22
C PHE A 265 12.21 15.65 -8.43
N PHE A 266 11.17 16.19 -9.07
CA PHE A 266 10.19 17.05 -8.40
C PHE A 266 9.27 16.23 -7.51
N GLY A 267 9.16 16.63 -6.24
CA GLY A 267 8.25 16.05 -5.29
C GLY A 267 7.74 17.10 -4.29
N ILE A 268 7.20 16.64 -3.18
CA ILE A 268 6.83 17.49 -2.05
C ILE A 268 7.55 17.02 -0.79
N ASP A 269 7.86 17.96 0.10
CA ASP A 269 8.33 17.64 1.44
C ASP A 269 7.14 17.37 2.39
N HIS A 270 7.45 17.06 3.66
CA HIS A 270 6.44 16.79 4.68
C HIS A 270 5.54 17.99 5.02
N LEU A 271 5.90 19.20 4.59
CA LEU A 271 5.09 20.42 4.69
C LEU A 271 4.35 20.73 3.37
N ALA A 272 4.23 19.76 2.47
CA ALA A 272 3.60 19.88 1.14
C ALA A 272 4.26 20.95 0.24
N ARG A 273 5.51 21.35 0.50
CA ARG A 273 6.21 22.31 -0.35
C ARG A 273 6.89 21.60 -1.49
N ALA A 274 6.77 22.17 -2.68
CA ALA A 274 7.49 21.68 -3.86
C ALA A 274 9.01 21.62 -3.58
N SER A 275 9.62 20.46 -3.78
CA SER A 275 11.01 20.17 -3.41
C SER A 275 11.70 19.33 -4.48
N ALA A 276 13.02 19.47 -4.59
CA ALA A 276 13.86 18.49 -5.25
C ALA A 276 14.04 17.31 -4.28
N VAL A 277 13.64 16.13 -4.70
CA VAL A 277 13.79 14.89 -3.91
C VAL A 277 14.97 14.12 -4.48
N GLU A 278 15.95 13.81 -3.63
CA GLU A 278 17.08 12.95 -3.97
C GLU A 278 16.93 11.60 -3.30
N THR A 279 17.09 10.51 -4.06
CA THR A 279 16.90 9.13 -3.60
C THR A 279 18.18 8.32 -3.77
N LEU A 280 18.33 7.27 -2.97
CA LEU A 280 19.47 6.35 -3.02
C LEU A 280 19.29 5.19 -3.98
N GLY A 281 18.07 4.98 -4.48
CA GLY A 281 17.66 3.76 -5.17
C GLY A 281 17.09 2.72 -4.21
N ASN A 282 16.20 1.88 -4.74
CA ASN A 282 15.52 0.81 -3.98
C ASN A 282 15.92 -0.56 -4.57
N PRO A 283 16.88 -1.29 -3.96
CA PRO A 283 17.35 -2.58 -4.47
C PRO A 283 16.31 -3.71 -4.27
N ASP A 284 15.27 -3.47 -3.48
CA ASP A 284 14.23 -4.45 -3.15
C ASP A 284 13.06 -4.45 -4.17
N CYS A 285 13.23 -3.72 -5.30
CA CYS A 285 12.30 -3.78 -6.41
C CYS A 285 12.37 -5.14 -7.10
N HIS A 286 11.20 -5.73 -7.43
CA HIS A 286 11.09 -7.05 -8.02
C HIS A 286 9.94 -7.15 -9.02
N VAL A 287 9.92 -8.21 -9.82
CA VAL A 287 8.95 -8.41 -10.90
C VAL A 287 7.72 -9.15 -10.40
N VAL A 288 6.53 -8.68 -10.82
CA VAL A 288 5.24 -9.34 -10.58
C VAL A 288 4.62 -9.73 -11.92
N LEU A 289 4.41 -11.04 -12.13
CA LEU A 289 3.71 -11.54 -13.31
C LEU A 289 2.20 -11.51 -13.08
N ARG A 290 1.47 -10.75 -13.91
CA ARG A 290 0.02 -10.54 -13.79
C ARG A 290 -0.81 -10.99 -15.00
N GLY A 291 -0.18 -11.73 -15.94
CA GLY A 291 -0.77 -12.06 -17.23
C GLY A 291 -0.82 -10.85 -18.18
N SER A 292 -1.53 -10.99 -19.26
CA SER A 292 -1.65 -9.99 -20.32
C SER A 292 -3.07 -9.93 -20.88
N SER A 293 -3.29 -9.04 -21.86
CA SER A 293 -4.49 -9.02 -22.70
C SER A 293 -4.59 -10.22 -23.64
N HIS A 294 -3.49 -10.95 -23.83
CA HIS A 294 -3.39 -12.10 -24.74
C HIS A 294 -3.48 -13.44 -24.01
N GLY A 295 -3.29 -13.47 -22.69
CA GLY A 295 -3.37 -14.68 -21.89
C GLY A 295 -2.57 -14.61 -20.58
N PRO A 296 -2.60 -15.72 -19.84
CA PRO A 296 -1.83 -15.84 -18.59
C PRO A 296 -0.32 -15.96 -18.86
N ASN A 297 0.50 -15.73 -17.81
CA ASN A 297 1.95 -15.90 -17.82
C ASN A 297 2.48 -16.49 -16.50
N TYR A 298 1.70 -17.38 -15.88
CA TYR A 298 2.07 -18.05 -14.62
C TYR A 298 2.50 -19.50 -14.79
N ASP A 299 2.37 -20.07 -15.99
CA ASP A 299 2.81 -21.43 -16.30
C ASP A 299 4.34 -21.57 -16.19
N THR A 300 4.83 -22.82 -16.16
CA THR A 300 6.26 -23.12 -15.93
C THR A 300 7.15 -22.48 -16.98
N GLU A 301 6.78 -22.54 -18.26
CA GLU A 301 7.57 -21.96 -19.36
C GLU A 301 7.63 -20.44 -19.25
N SER A 302 6.50 -19.78 -18.99
CA SER A 302 6.42 -18.32 -18.81
C SER A 302 7.25 -17.84 -17.62
N VAL A 303 7.20 -18.56 -16.50
CA VAL A 303 8.00 -18.25 -15.30
C VAL A 303 9.49 -18.42 -15.59
N GLN A 304 9.90 -19.52 -16.24
CA GLN A 304 11.30 -19.76 -16.61
C GLN A 304 11.84 -18.66 -17.54
N VAL A 305 11.10 -18.34 -18.59
CA VAL A 305 11.48 -17.28 -19.55
C VAL A 305 11.61 -15.93 -18.85
N ALA A 306 10.69 -15.61 -17.94
CA ALA A 306 10.75 -14.38 -17.19
C ALA A 306 11.96 -14.33 -16.25
N MET A 307 12.27 -15.44 -15.53
CA MET A 307 13.43 -15.50 -14.63
C MET A 307 14.75 -15.46 -15.41
N ASP A 308 14.85 -16.11 -16.55
CA ASP A 308 16.05 -16.05 -17.40
C ASP A 308 16.31 -14.61 -17.87
N ALA A 309 15.26 -13.89 -18.27
CA ALA A 309 15.36 -12.49 -18.65
C ALA A 309 15.77 -11.60 -17.46
N VAL A 310 15.16 -11.80 -16.29
CA VAL A 310 15.48 -11.07 -15.07
C VAL A 310 16.95 -11.30 -14.67
N ARG A 311 17.38 -12.55 -14.57
CA ARG A 311 18.76 -12.91 -14.20
C ARG A 311 19.80 -12.43 -15.23
N GLY A 312 19.41 -12.29 -16.49
CA GLY A 312 20.27 -11.77 -17.54
C GLY A 312 20.47 -10.25 -17.51
N GLU A 313 19.56 -9.51 -16.90
CA GLU A 313 19.55 -8.02 -16.93
C GLU A 313 19.71 -7.36 -15.54
N MET A 314 19.36 -8.05 -14.46
CA MET A 314 19.40 -7.49 -13.12
C MET A 314 20.70 -7.83 -12.39
N PRO A 315 21.24 -6.92 -11.55
CA PRO A 315 22.33 -7.24 -10.64
C PRO A 315 21.97 -8.41 -9.72
N ALA A 316 22.93 -9.30 -9.47
CA ALA A 316 22.70 -10.47 -8.59
C ALA A 316 22.33 -10.08 -7.14
N GLU A 317 22.71 -8.86 -6.73
CA GLU A 317 22.42 -8.30 -5.42
C GLU A 317 21.00 -7.73 -5.30
N SER A 318 20.23 -7.64 -6.39
CA SER A 318 18.86 -7.12 -6.38
C SER A 318 17.86 -8.20 -6.03
N ALA A 319 16.76 -7.84 -5.35
CA ALA A 319 15.68 -8.76 -5.03
C ALA A 319 15.09 -9.45 -6.27
N ALA A 320 15.01 -8.74 -7.40
CA ALA A 320 14.48 -9.27 -8.66
C ALA A 320 15.23 -10.53 -9.14
N ALA A 321 16.55 -10.63 -8.91
CA ALA A 321 17.35 -11.77 -9.39
C ALA A 321 17.05 -13.11 -8.69
N HIS A 322 16.31 -13.08 -7.57
CA HIS A 322 16.10 -14.25 -6.73
C HIS A 322 14.74 -14.95 -6.95
N GLY A 323 13.72 -14.23 -7.42
CA GLY A 323 12.43 -14.86 -7.70
C GLY A 323 11.34 -13.88 -8.13
N LEU A 324 10.20 -14.44 -8.48
CA LEU A 324 9.04 -13.73 -9.01
C LEU A 324 7.87 -13.79 -8.02
N VAL A 325 7.05 -12.75 -8.04
CA VAL A 325 5.72 -12.78 -7.42
C VAL A 325 4.68 -13.00 -8.53
N ILE A 326 3.73 -13.89 -8.31
CA ILE A 326 2.65 -14.19 -9.26
C ILE A 326 1.34 -13.55 -8.77
N ASP A 327 0.83 -12.60 -9.54
CA ASP A 327 -0.53 -12.08 -9.35
C ASP A 327 -1.53 -13.07 -9.97
N CYS A 328 -2.24 -13.80 -9.14
CA CYS A 328 -3.19 -14.84 -9.54
C CYS A 328 -4.50 -14.27 -10.13
N SER A 329 -4.74 -12.96 -9.97
CA SER A 329 -5.87 -12.24 -10.54
C SER A 329 -5.57 -11.72 -11.96
N HIS A 330 -6.24 -10.67 -12.37
CA HIS A 330 -6.03 -9.91 -13.61
C HIS A 330 -5.95 -10.78 -14.88
N GLY A 331 -4.85 -10.67 -15.66
CA GLY A 331 -4.67 -11.43 -16.90
C GLY A 331 -4.49 -12.93 -16.66
N ASN A 332 -3.91 -13.32 -15.52
CA ASN A 332 -3.69 -14.72 -15.18
C ASN A 332 -4.99 -15.51 -14.95
N SER A 333 -6.03 -14.86 -14.43
CA SER A 333 -7.36 -15.46 -14.25
C SER A 333 -8.41 -14.95 -15.24
N GLY A 334 -8.06 -13.98 -16.09
CA GLY A 334 -9.03 -13.26 -16.91
C GLY A 334 -10.05 -12.47 -16.06
N LYS A 335 -9.66 -12.05 -14.84
CA LYS A 335 -10.48 -11.34 -13.86
C LYS A 335 -11.69 -12.15 -13.35
N ASP A 336 -11.59 -13.46 -13.40
CA ASP A 336 -12.59 -14.40 -12.90
C ASP A 336 -12.12 -15.02 -11.59
N GLU A 337 -12.94 -14.90 -10.53
CA GLU A 337 -12.60 -15.34 -9.18
C GLU A 337 -12.48 -16.86 -9.05
N VAL A 338 -13.22 -17.63 -9.85
CA VAL A 338 -13.13 -19.10 -9.83
C VAL A 338 -11.82 -19.54 -10.49
N ARG A 339 -11.47 -18.91 -11.62
CA ARG A 339 -10.17 -19.16 -12.27
C ARG A 339 -9.00 -18.73 -11.40
N GLN A 340 -9.15 -17.61 -10.67
CA GLN A 340 -8.11 -17.18 -9.72
C GLN A 340 -7.81 -18.27 -8.70
N ALA A 341 -8.84 -18.91 -8.13
CA ALA A 341 -8.65 -20.03 -7.22
C ALA A 341 -7.96 -21.24 -7.89
N GLN A 342 -8.23 -21.50 -9.18
CA GLN A 342 -7.53 -22.54 -9.94
C GLN A 342 -6.05 -22.21 -10.14
N VAL A 343 -5.72 -20.96 -10.51
CA VAL A 343 -4.34 -20.48 -10.63
C VAL A 343 -3.57 -20.72 -9.33
N VAL A 344 -4.15 -20.37 -8.18
CA VAL A 344 -3.53 -20.61 -6.88
C VAL A 344 -3.25 -22.09 -6.64
N ARG A 345 -4.18 -22.99 -6.98
CA ARG A 345 -3.98 -24.45 -6.82
C ARG A 345 -2.91 -25.01 -7.75
N ASP A 346 -2.86 -24.55 -8.99
CA ASP A 346 -1.80 -24.91 -9.92
C ASP A 346 -0.43 -24.52 -9.37
N LEU A 347 -0.32 -23.30 -8.84
CA LEU A 347 0.92 -22.82 -8.24
C LEU A 347 1.25 -23.58 -6.95
N ALA A 348 0.26 -23.90 -6.10
CA ALA A 348 0.46 -24.75 -4.91
C ALA A 348 1.01 -26.13 -5.28
N SER A 349 0.49 -26.75 -6.34
CA SER A 349 1.03 -28.05 -6.83
C SER A 349 2.49 -27.92 -7.25
N ARG A 350 2.85 -26.90 -8.02
CA ARG A 350 4.23 -26.66 -8.45
C ARG A 350 5.17 -26.38 -7.28
N LEU A 351 4.73 -25.57 -6.30
CA LEU A 351 5.50 -25.32 -5.09
C LEU A 351 5.77 -26.62 -4.32
N ALA A 352 4.75 -27.48 -4.17
CA ALA A 352 4.90 -28.79 -3.53
C ALA A 352 5.86 -29.71 -4.29
N ASP A 353 5.97 -29.55 -5.61
CA ASP A 353 6.90 -30.27 -6.47
C ASP A 353 8.33 -29.68 -6.49
N GLY A 354 8.57 -28.58 -5.77
CA GLY A 354 9.90 -28.02 -5.57
C GLY A 354 10.21 -26.75 -6.36
N GLU A 355 9.20 -26.06 -6.91
CA GLU A 355 9.39 -24.78 -7.60
C GLU A 355 10.04 -23.73 -6.67
N GLN A 356 11.15 -23.14 -7.11
CA GLN A 356 11.95 -22.18 -6.34
C GLN A 356 11.89 -20.74 -6.89
N ASP A 357 11.58 -20.57 -8.17
CA ASP A 357 11.56 -19.25 -8.83
C ASP A 357 10.34 -18.41 -8.44
N ILE A 358 9.35 -19.02 -7.76
CA ILE A 358 8.16 -18.33 -7.23
C ILE A 358 8.33 -18.11 -5.73
N VAL A 359 8.60 -16.86 -5.35
CA VAL A 359 8.81 -16.44 -3.95
C VAL A 359 7.57 -15.83 -3.31
N GLY A 360 6.54 -15.51 -4.12
CA GLY A 360 5.30 -14.96 -3.58
C GLY A 360 4.13 -15.02 -4.54
N LEU A 361 2.94 -14.92 -3.95
CA LEU A 361 1.65 -14.86 -4.66
C LEU A 361 0.85 -13.63 -4.26
N MET A 362 0.03 -13.14 -5.19
CA MET A 362 -0.95 -12.09 -4.92
C MET A 362 -2.35 -12.57 -5.27
N MET A 363 -3.33 -12.32 -4.36
CA MET A 363 -4.72 -12.72 -4.53
C MET A 363 -5.67 -11.58 -4.23
N GLU A 364 -6.71 -11.40 -5.07
CA GLU A 364 -7.83 -10.52 -4.80
C GLU A 364 -8.95 -11.30 -4.10
N SER A 365 -9.16 -10.97 -2.82
CA SER A 365 -10.05 -11.66 -1.91
C SER A 365 -10.85 -10.67 -1.06
N PHE A 366 -12.10 -10.98 -0.77
CA PHE A 366 -12.89 -10.19 0.17
C PHE A 366 -13.83 -11.09 0.98
N ILE A 367 -14.69 -10.49 1.82
CA ILE A 367 -15.63 -11.27 2.68
C ILE A 367 -16.57 -12.09 1.81
N LYS A 368 -17.16 -11.48 0.76
CA LYS A 368 -18.03 -12.14 -0.22
C LYS A 368 -17.35 -12.22 -1.59
N GLY A 369 -17.63 -13.30 -2.30
CA GLY A 369 -17.11 -13.54 -3.64
C GLY A 369 -17.77 -12.67 -4.71
N GLY A 370 -17.08 -12.49 -5.83
CA GLY A 370 -17.54 -11.72 -6.97
C GLY A 370 -17.36 -10.20 -6.80
N ASN A 371 -18.17 -9.46 -7.53
CA ASN A 371 -18.24 -8.01 -7.45
C ASN A 371 -19.66 -7.48 -7.63
N GLN A 372 -19.85 -6.17 -7.44
CA GLN A 372 -21.09 -5.42 -7.63
C GLN A 372 -20.79 -4.08 -8.28
N PRO A 373 -21.77 -3.40 -8.91
CA PRO A 373 -21.58 -2.04 -9.41
C PRO A 373 -21.27 -1.05 -8.29
N ALA A 374 -20.45 -0.05 -8.57
CA ALA A 374 -20.21 1.04 -7.65
C ALA A 374 -21.50 1.85 -7.43
N ALA A 375 -21.83 2.12 -6.17
CA ALA A 375 -22.96 2.89 -5.71
C ALA A 375 -22.64 3.50 -4.35
N PRO A 376 -23.40 4.48 -3.85
CA PRO A 376 -23.25 4.97 -2.49
C PRO A 376 -23.25 3.84 -1.47
N LEU A 377 -22.39 3.94 -0.45
CA LEU A 377 -22.10 2.85 0.49
C LEU A 377 -23.34 2.18 1.11
N ALA A 378 -24.38 2.97 1.39
CA ALA A 378 -25.65 2.46 1.97
C ALA A 378 -26.43 1.51 1.05
N GLN A 379 -26.12 1.48 -0.25
CA GLN A 379 -26.80 0.64 -1.26
C GLN A 379 -25.97 -0.60 -1.61
N LEU A 380 -24.76 -0.72 -1.09
CA LEU A 380 -23.85 -1.81 -1.40
C LEU A 380 -24.09 -3.03 -0.50
N GLU A 381 -23.86 -4.19 -1.06
CA GLU A 381 -23.77 -5.43 -0.30
C GLU A 381 -22.47 -5.42 0.50
N TYR A 382 -22.56 -5.54 1.82
CA TYR A 382 -21.41 -5.51 2.73
C TYR A 382 -20.37 -6.59 2.40
N GLY A 383 -19.11 -6.19 2.35
CA GLY A 383 -17.97 -7.10 2.14
C GLY A 383 -17.86 -7.67 0.71
N LYS A 384 -18.44 -7.01 -0.29
CA LYS A 384 -18.37 -7.41 -1.70
C LYS A 384 -17.69 -6.31 -2.53
N SER A 385 -16.75 -6.69 -3.39
CA SER A 385 -15.95 -5.75 -4.20
C SER A 385 -16.82 -4.88 -5.12
N ILE A 386 -16.43 -3.61 -5.32
CA ILE A 386 -17.00 -2.71 -6.33
C ILE A 386 -16.07 -2.48 -7.52
N THR A 387 -14.98 -3.21 -7.58
CA THR A 387 -14.01 -3.17 -8.68
C THR A 387 -13.91 -4.57 -9.31
N ASP A 388 -12.72 -5.15 -9.45
CA ASP A 388 -12.60 -6.50 -10.02
C ASP A 388 -13.15 -7.54 -9.02
N LYS A 389 -13.56 -8.71 -9.53
CA LYS A 389 -14.11 -9.81 -8.73
C LYS A 389 -13.06 -10.35 -7.76
N CYS A 390 -13.48 -10.60 -6.54
CA CYS A 390 -12.65 -11.19 -5.48
C CYS A 390 -13.13 -12.61 -5.16
N ILE A 391 -12.23 -13.49 -4.73
CA ILE A 391 -12.60 -14.76 -4.09
C ILE A 391 -13.24 -14.48 -2.72
N SER A 392 -14.13 -15.36 -2.26
CA SER A 392 -14.77 -15.23 -0.95
C SER A 392 -13.83 -15.60 0.20
N TRP A 393 -14.14 -15.15 1.42
CA TRP A 393 -13.38 -15.53 2.61
C TRP A 393 -13.25 -17.05 2.81
N PRO A 394 -14.33 -17.87 2.74
CA PRO A 394 -14.19 -19.32 2.93
C PRO A 394 -13.26 -19.97 1.89
N GLU A 395 -13.27 -19.51 0.65
CA GLU A 395 -12.35 -20.01 -0.39
C GLU A 395 -10.94 -19.52 -0.13
N THR A 396 -10.74 -18.28 0.32
CA THR A 396 -9.43 -17.73 0.67
C THR A 396 -8.79 -18.53 1.80
N GLU A 397 -9.51 -18.80 2.88
CA GLU A 397 -9.04 -19.60 3.99
C GLU A 397 -8.55 -20.98 3.53
N LYS A 398 -9.35 -21.63 2.69
CA LYS A 398 -8.99 -22.93 2.12
C LYS A 398 -7.71 -22.86 1.29
N LEU A 399 -7.59 -21.86 0.39
CA LEU A 399 -6.41 -21.68 -0.46
C LEU A 399 -5.15 -21.38 0.34
N LEU A 400 -5.24 -20.57 1.41
CA LEU A 400 -4.10 -20.28 2.27
C LEU A 400 -3.61 -21.55 2.99
N ARG A 401 -4.51 -22.42 3.45
CA ARG A 401 -4.16 -23.72 4.02
C ARG A 401 -3.54 -24.68 2.99
N GLU A 402 -4.06 -24.71 1.76
CA GLU A 402 -3.49 -25.48 0.66
C GLU A 402 -2.07 -25.00 0.32
N LEU A 403 -1.82 -23.68 0.30
CA LEU A 403 -0.49 -23.09 0.09
C LEU A 403 0.48 -23.45 1.23
N ALA A 404 0.05 -23.37 2.49
CA ALA A 404 0.90 -23.73 3.63
C ALA A 404 1.32 -25.22 3.57
N GLN A 405 0.41 -26.11 3.19
CA GLN A 405 0.73 -27.52 2.94
C GLN A 405 1.74 -27.68 1.80
N ALA A 406 1.60 -26.91 0.72
CA ALA A 406 2.53 -26.93 -0.41
C ALA A 406 3.93 -26.48 -0.02
N VAL A 407 4.05 -25.39 0.77
CA VAL A 407 5.34 -24.93 1.31
C VAL A 407 5.98 -25.98 2.22
N SER A 408 5.17 -26.59 3.10
CA SER A 408 5.66 -27.69 3.93
C SER A 408 6.19 -28.87 3.10
N ALA A 409 5.49 -29.24 2.01
CA ALA A 409 5.95 -30.29 1.09
C ALA A 409 7.24 -29.90 0.35
N ARG A 410 7.36 -28.63 -0.07
CA ARG A 410 8.56 -28.09 -0.73
C ARG A 410 9.82 -28.25 0.11
N ARG A 411 9.72 -28.08 1.44
CA ARG A 411 10.84 -28.20 2.39
C ARG A 411 11.45 -29.60 2.45
N TRP A 412 10.76 -30.63 1.93
CA TRP A 412 11.23 -32.00 1.91
C TRP A 412 11.82 -32.46 0.56
N LYS A 413 11.86 -31.55 -0.42
CA LYS A 413 12.43 -31.79 -1.76
C LYS A 413 13.85 -31.28 -1.88
#